data_d0f06b9c5c339cb91314b7af2f3228fc
#
_entry.id   d0f06b9c5c339cb91314b7af2f3228fc
#
_cell.length_a   1.000
_cell.length_b   1.000
_cell.length_c   1.000
_cell.angle_alpha   90.00
_cell.angle_beta   90.00
_cell.angle_gamma   90.00
#
_symmetry.space_group_name_H-M   'P 1'
#
loop_
_entity.id
_entity.type
_entity.pdbx_description
1 polymer ?
#
loop_
_entity_poly.entity_id
_entity_poly.type
_entity_poly.pdbx_seq_one_letter_code
_entity_poly.pdbx_strand_id
1 'polypeptide(L)'
;MNQLESALLDELTDGAEPELLLRSRSRIDAGRWWRPSPVWVCISGNELIIFAVARRRYVERVPLADCRTCHYLAATGELVIDSAESLRMKRVNLSPREALDVIDFLTN
;
A
#
# COMPACT_ATOMS: atom_id res chain seq x y z
N MET A 1 7.25 -11.40 5.72
CA MET A 1 7.69 -10.00 5.99
C MET A 1 9.00 -10.06 6.74
N ASN A 2 9.99 -9.27 6.36
CA ASN A 2 11.28 -9.24 7.04
C ASN A 2 11.24 -8.31 8.27
N GLN A 3 12.37 -8.29 9.03
CA GLN A 3 12.42 -7.50 10.27
C GLN A 3 12.28 -5.99 10.05
N LEU A 4 12.86 -5.47 8.96
CA LEU A 4 12.76 -4.05 8.65
C LEU A 4 11.31 -3.65 8.33
N GLU A 5 10.63 -4.49 7.58
CA GLU A 5 9.22 -4.27 7.24
C GLU A 5 8.33 -4.35 8.47
N SER A 6 8.53 -5.34 9.32
CA SER A 6 7.77 -5.49 10.56
C SER A 6 7.98 -4.33 11.52
N ALA A 7 9.21 -3.86 11.66
CA ALA A 7 9.52 -2.72 12.50
C ALA A 7 8.86 -1.43 11.99
N LEU A 8 8.90 -1.22 10.68
CA LEU A 8 8.24 -0.05 10.09
C LEU A 8 6.73 -0.13 10.24
N LEU A 9 6.13 -1.30 10.03
CA LEU A 9 4.69 -1.49 10.23
C LEU A 9 4.28 -1.14 11.66
N ASP A 10 5.04 -1.60 12.65
CA ASP A 10 4.76 -1.29 14.06
C ASP A 10 4.81 0.21 14.32
N GLU A 11 5.76 0.92 13.74
CA GLU A 11 5.82 2.38 13.85
C GLU A 11 4.59 3.05 13.22
N LEU A 12 4.20 2.60 12.02
CA LEU A 12 3.11 3.20 11.27
C LEU A 12 1.74 2.98 11.90
N THR A 13 1.57 1.87 12.62
CA THR A 13 0.31 1.50 13.27
C THR A 13 0.31 1.73 14.78
N ASP A 14 1.40 2.28 15.33
CA ASP A 14 1.60 2.43 16.78
C ASP A 14 1.41 1.10 17.53
N GLY A 15 1.88 0.02 16.94
CA GLY A 15 1.79 -1.32 17.50
C GLY A 15 0.43 -1.99 17.37
N ALA A 16 -0.56 -1.32 16.78
CA ALA A 16 -1.89 -1.90 16.57
C ALA A 16 -1.86 -2.88 15.40
N GLU A 17 -2.73 -3.87 15.44
CA GLU A 17 -2.90 -4.79 14.33
C GLU A 17 -3.63 -4.08 13.17
N PRO A 18 -3.09 -4.11 11.94
CA PRO A 18 -3.76 -3.47 10.82
C PRO A 18 -5.05 -4.19 10.44
N GLU A 19 -6.03 -3.44 9.96
CA GLU A 19 -7.29 -3.99 9.46
C GLU A 19 -7.09 -4.76 8.17
N LEU A 20 -6.11 -4.36 7.36
CA LEU A 20 -5.72 -5.05 6.14
C LEU A 20 -4.22 -4.86 5.92
N LEU A 21 -3.54 -5.92 5.53
CA LEU A 21 -2.12 -5.89 5.19
C LEU A 21 -1.87 -6.82 4.01
N LEU A 22 -1.41 -6.26 2.90
CA LEU A 22 -1.15 -7.01 1.68
C LEU A 22 0.24 -6.70 1.13
N ARG A 23 0.91 -7.74 0.67
CA ARG A 23 2.12 -7.59 -0.13
C ARG A 23 1.72 -7.46 -1.59
N SER A 24 1.91 -6.29 -2.17
CA SER A 24 1.63 -6.08 -3.59
C SER A 24 2.71 -6.72 -4.46
N ARG A 25 2.45 -6.76 -5.76
CA ARG A 25 3.45 -7.17 -6.76
C ARG A 25 4.27 -6.00 -7.26
N SER A 26 3.91 -4.79 -6.86
CA SER A 26 4.69 -3.60 -7.15
C SER A 26 5.99 -3.61 -6.38
N ARG A 27 7.03 -3.05 -6.98
CA ARG A 27 8.34 -2.94 -6.37
C ARG A 27 8.89 -1.53 -6.55
N ILE A 28 9.71 -1.10 -5.61
CA ILE A 28 10.29 0.23 -5.62
C ILE A 28 11.76 0.15 -5.21
N ASP A 29 12.57 1.07 -5.72
CA ASP A 29 13.95 1.23 -5.28
C ASP A 29 13.97 1.86 -3.88
N ALA A 30 14.41 1.08 -2.91
CA ALA A 30 14.55 1.51 -1.52
C ALA A 30 16.03 1.47 -1.08
N GLY A 31 16.94 1.69 -2.02
CA GLY A 31 18.38 1.78 -1.74
C GLY A 31 19.19 0.53 -2.05
N ARG A 32 18.56 -0.56 -2.51
CA ARG A 32 19.25 -1.74 -3.02
C ARG A 32 19.21 -1.72 -4.53
N TRP A 33 20.22 -1.20 -5.15
CA TRP A 33 20.25 -0.94 -6.59
C TRP A 33 20.01 -2.18 -7.48
N TRP A 34 20.36 -3.37 -7.00
CA TRP A 34 20.15 -4.62 -7.77
C TRP A 34 18.85 -5.35 -7.40
N ARG A 35 18.12 -4.87 -6.40
CA ARG A 35 17.00 -5.63 -5.85
C ARG A 35 15.89 -4.71 -5.33
N PRO A 36 14.93 -4.38 -6.18
CA PRO A 36 13.79 -3.57 -5.74
C PRO A 36 13.04 -4.22 -4.59
N SER A 37 12.55 -3.40 -3.67
CA SER A 37 11.81 -3.86 -2.50
C SER A 37 10.32 -3.97 -2.82
N PRO A 38 9.62 -4.98 -2.27
CA PRO A 38 8.18 -5.09 -2.44
C PRO A 38 7.47 -3.95 -1.75
N VAL A 39 6.37 -3.52 -2.34
CA VAL A 39 5.50 -2.49 -1.79
C VAL A 39 4.36 -3.15 -1.04
N TRP A 40 4.17 -2.72 0.20
CA TRP A 40 3.10 -3.21 1.07
C TRP A 40 1.96 -2.21 1.11
N VAL A 41 0.74 -2.73 1.18
CA VAL A 41 -0.48 -1.95 1.32
C VAL A 41 -1.11 -2.30 2.66
N CYS A 42 -1.35 -1.27 3.46
CA CYS A 42 -1.88 -1.44 4.81
C CYS A 42 -3.06 -0.49 5.02
N ILE A 43 -4.08 -0.96 5.71
CA ILE A 43 -5.19 -0.12 6.15
C ILE A 43 -5.24 -0.20 7.67
N SER A 44 -5.12 0.94 8.32
CA SER A 44 -5.14 1.04 9.77
C SER A 44 -5.54 2.45 10.18
N GLY A 45 -6.43 2.55 11.18
CA GLY A 45 -6.81 3.84 11.74
C GLY A 45 -7.44 4.81 10.75
N ASN A 46 -8.28 4.32 9.83
CA ASN A 46 -8.93 5.11 8.78
C ASN A 46 -7.94 5.71 7.76
N GLU A 47 -6.76 5.13 7.65
CA GLU A 47 -5.76 5.53 6.66
C GLU A 47 -5.38 4.38 5.76
N LEU A 48 -5.07 4.71 4.51
CA LEU A 48 -4.37 3.84 3.58
C LEU A 48 -2.89 4.17 3.70
N ILE A 49 -2.06 3.16 3.94
CA ILE A 49 -0.62 3.31 4.10
C ILE A 49 0.06 2.42 3.07
N ILE A 50 0.93 3.03 2.27
CA ILE A 50 1.74 2.31 1.28
C ILE A 50 3.19 2.46 1.71
N PHE A 51 3.89 1.35 1.88
CA PHE A 51 5.27 1.41 2.34
C PHE A 51 6.16 0.34 1.74
N ALA A 52 7.44 0.67 1.68
CA ALA A 52 8.50 -0.26 1.34
C ALA A 52 9.75 0.18 2.11
N VAL A 53 10.61 -0.77 2.45
CA VAL A 53 11.81 -0.46 3.21
C VAL A 53 12.95 -1.41 2.86
N ALA A 54 14.14 -0.83 2.69
CA ALA A 54 15.43 -1.51 2.69
C ALA A 54 16.42 -0.54 3.35
N ARG A 55 17.35 0.05 2.61
CA ARG A 55 18.22 1.09 3.15
C ARG A 55 17.51 2.41 3.36
N ARG A 56 16.49 2.67 2.54
CA ARG A 56 15.62 3.84 2.65
C ARG A 56 14.21 3.40 2.95
N ARG A 57 13.42 4.33 3.47
CA ARG A 57 12.01 4.11 3.74
C ARG A 57 11.17 4.87 2.72
N TYR A 58 10.22 4.18 2.14
CA TYR A 58 9.19 4.78 1.32
C TYR A 58 7.87 4.64 2.08
N VAL A 59 7.24 5.73 2.43
CA VAL A 59 5.98 5.73 3.17
C VAL A 59 5.05 6.79 2.61
N GLU A 60 3.83 6.39 2.30
CA GLU A 60 2.76 7.31 1.95
C GLU A 60 1.55 6.96 2.79
N ARG A 61 0.92 7.98 3.35
CA ARG A 61 -0.28 7.85 4.17
C ARG A 61 -1.34 8.79 3.63
N VAL A 62 -2.55 8.27 3.46
CA VAL A 62 -3.68 9.06 2.98
C VAL A 62 -4.95 8.63 3.69
N PRO A 63 -5.81 9.60 4.12
CA PRO A 63 -7.09 9.22 4.74
C PRO A 63 -7.94 8.39 3.78
N LEU A 64 -8.65 7.40 4.30
CA LEU A 64 -9.57 6.59 3.48
C LEU A 64 -10.62 7.46 2.79
N ALA A 65 -11.03 8.54 3.42
CA ALA A 65 -11.99 9.47 2.85
C ALA A 65 -11.54 10.06 1.50
N ASP A 66 -10.22 10.17 1.30
CA ASP A 66 -9.63 10.69 0.07
C ASP A 66 -9.43 9.62 -1.01
N CYS A 67 -9.76 8.36 -0.71
CA CYS A 67 -9.52 7.24 -1.60
C CYS A 67 -10.80 6.65 -2.19
N ARG A 68 -11.92 7.34 -2.13
CA ARG A 68 -13.23 6.77 -2.49
C ARG A 68 -13.40 6.49 -3.98
N THR A 69 -12.68 7.20 -4.83
CA THR A 69 -12.72 6.95 -6.27
C THR A 69 -11.51 6.09 -6.65
N CYS A 70 -11.76 4.82 -6.85
CA CYS A 70 -10.74 3.84 -7.23
C CYS A 70 -11.36 2.82 -8.17
N HIS A 71 -10.51 2.18 -8.95
CA HIS A 71 -10.94 1.12 -9.86
C HIS A 71 -9.81 0.13 -10.12
N TYR A 72 -10.17 -1.04 -10.59
CA TYR A 72 -9.21 -2.10 -10.92
C TYR A 72 -9.11 -2.30 -12.42
N LEU A 73 -7.89 -2.27 -12.94
CA LEU A 73 -7.59 -2.52 -14.35
C LEU A 73 -7.19 -3.99 -14.51
N ALA A 74 -8.14 -4.82 -14.95
CA ALA A 74 -7.90 -6.25 -15.12
C ALA A 74 -6.78 -6.54 -16.14
N ALA A 75 -6.65 -5.70 -17.15
CA ALA A 75 -5.64 -5.89 -18.19
C ALA A 75 -4.20 -5.80 -17.66
N THR A 76 -3.96 -4.96 -16.66
CA THR A 76 -2.63 -4.74 -16.10
C THR A 76 -2.48 -5.29 -14.68
N GLY A 77 -3.58 -5.68 -14.04
CA GLY A 77 -3.57 -6.14 -12.65
C GLY A 77 -3.34 -5.01 -11.66
N GLU A 78 -3.74 -3.80 -12.00
CA GLU A 78 -3.49 -2.63 -11.16
C GLU A 78 -4.76 -2.09 -10.50
N LEU A 79 -4.67 -1.84 -9.20
CA LEU A 79 -5.63 -1.01 -8.47
C LEU A 79 -5.19 0.44 -8.65
N VAL A 80 -6.09 1.28 -9.15
CA VAL A 80 -5.85 2.71 -9.36
C VAL A 80 -6.70 3.51 -8.38
N ILE A 81 -6.06 4.40 -7.63
CA ILE A 81 -6.72 5.25 -6.63
C ILE A 81 -6.75 6.68 -7.18
N ASP A 82 -7.82 7.00 -7.90
CA ASP A 82 -7.90 8.24 -8.68
C ASP A 82 -8.02 9.50 -7.82
N SER A 83 -8.75 9.42 -6.72
CA SER A 83 -9.11 10.59 -5.92
C SER A 83 -8.04 10.99 -4.90
N ALA A 84 -7.02 10.15 -4.69
CA ALA A 84 -5.96 10.45 -3.72
C ALA A 84 -4.86 11.29 -4.36
N GLU A 85 -5.09 12.59 -4.49
CA GLU A 85 -4.18 13.50 -5.19
C GLU A 85 -2.80 13.59 -4.57
N SER A 86 -2.71 13.49 -3.24
CA SER A 86 -1.44 13.54 -2.52
C SER A 86 -0.62 12.27 -2.67
N LEU A 87 -1.23 11.19 -3.15
CA LEU A 87 -0.57 9.90 -3.28
C LEU A 87 0.30 9.87 -4.54
N ARG A 88 1.57 9.56 -4.40
CA ARG A 88 2.49 9.44 -5.53
C ARG A 88 2.28 8.12 -6.26
N MET A 89 2.16 7.04 -5.50
CA MET A 89 1.90 5.71 -6.05
C MET A 89 0.39 5.49 -6.12
N LYS A 90 -0.22 5.95 -7.21
CA LYS A 90 -1.66 5.78 -7.42
C LYS A 90 -2.03 4.41 -7.98
N ARG A 91 -1.06 3.66 -8.47
CA ARG A 91 -1.26 2.35 -9.09
C ARG A 91 -0.49 1.30 -8.32
N VAL A 92 -1.19 0.28 -7.87
CA VAL A 92 -0.59 -0.82 -7.11
C VAL A 92 -1.00 -2.14 -7.76
N ASN A 93 -0.03 -3.00 -8.02
CA ASN A 93 -0.28 -4.28 -8.67
C ASN A 93 -0.75 -5.31 -7.65
N LEU A 94 -2.01 -5.74 -7.77
CA LEU A 94 -2.65 -6.68 -6.88
C LEU A 94 -3.41 -7.74 -7.68
N SER A 95 -3.64 -8.91 -7.08
CA SER A 95 -4.57 -9.86 -7.66
C SER A 95 -6.00 -9.30 -7.61
N PRO A 96 -6.93 -9.82 -8.45
CA PRO A 96 -8.33 -9.34 -8.42
C PRO A 96 -8.96 -9.41 -7.03
N ARG A 97 -8.72 -10.50 -6.30
CA ARG A 97 -9.29 -10.68 -4.96
C ARG A 97 -8.72 -9.69 -3.96
N GLU A 98 -7.41 -9.49 -3.98
CA GLU A 98 -6.76 -8.52 -3.13
C GLU A 98 -7.26 -7.11 -3.41
N ALA A 99 -7.41 -6.76 -4.68
CA ALA A 99 -7.94 -5.47 -5.08
C ALA A 99 -9.38 -5.26 -4.58
N LEU A 100 -10.22 -6.29 -4.67
CA LEU A 100 -11.59 -6.20 -4.15
C LEU A 100 -11.60 -5.96 -2.64
N ASP A 101 -10.74 -6.64 -1.89
CA ASP A 101 -10.64 -6.44 -0.45
C ASP A 101 -10.26 -5.00 -0.12
N VAL A 102 -9.31 -4.43 -0.85
CA VAL A 102 -8.91 -3.03 -0.66
C VAL A 102 -10.06 -2.09 -1.02
N ILE A 103 -10.69 -2.29 -2.18
CA ILE A 103 -11.79 -1.44 -2.64
C ILE A 103 -12.93 -1.41 -1.63
N ASP A 104 -13.24 -2.54 -1.00
CA ASP A 104 -14.28 -2.59 0.03
C ASP A 104 -13.98 -1.65 1.19
N PHE A 105 -12.73 -1.55 1.62
CA PHE A 105 -12.34 -0.59 2.65
C PHE A 105 -12.39 0.84 2.16
N LEU A 106 -11.97 1.10 0.91
CA LEU A 106 -11.86 2.46 0.39
C LEU A 106 -13.23 3.08 0.07
N THR A 107 -14.21 2.26 -0.29
CA THR A 107 -15.52 2.74 -0.74
C THR A 107 -16.62 2.65 0.31
N ASN A 108 -16.33 2.06 1.44
CA ASN A 108 -17.27 1.99 2.57
C ASN A 108 -17.01 3.19 3.53
#